data_3bd9f8becae8a017e4f7d6aaff0d87e7
#
_entry.id   3bd9f8becae8a017e4f7d6aaff0d87e7
#
_cell.length_a   1.000
_cell.length_b   1.000
_cell.length_c   1.000
_cell.angle_alpha   90.00
_cell.angle_beta   90.00
_cell.angle_gamma   90.00
#
_symmetry.space_group_name_H-M   'P 1'
#
loop_
_entity.id
_entity.type
_entity.pdbx_description
1 polymer ?
#
loop_
_entity_poly.entity_id
_entity_poly.type
_entity_poly.pdbx_seq_one_letter_code
_entity_poly.pdbx_strand_id
1 'polypeptide(L)'
;MNRPLAILTALLLAAGAARAQAAGQWLTASANAKYLMNSQTGSPVFLTGDAPQLLFTQISNADVDLYLADRAARGFNAIWVYPIDNQDQNSAPQNFYGNVPFAGADFTNENATYWSQVDYVLGRIQAYGLVAFMNVAFVGTPQFGTSYYYTSILNSSSTVLTNYGTFLGNRYKSYPNIVWVLGGDAPPATAGMYAQIGYIGAGIAAADPNHLITLEGCRACTGVVTNGQQSTLEAYSVAGVSAPSWIVLNWAYAKAPNVISECNAAYAATSGGAAPPLMGEDSYELDSSSTVFQARAEGWQEILSGCYLGRLFGNDAIWTFNSTPTGGSSQPSWKTQLGSPVSVAQQIMGALFNSRSHWLFVPDTPHSVLTGGLGSGQTASVAACTSDGVTCIVYDPLGSAQAPQIAMGHFSGAVHAWWFNPQNGAVTSLGTLSNSGTSTFTPANGSDWVLVLDLASAGLHPPAYGWINPLGHSWAAVGSLSWAAGSWSGGHSWN
;
A
#
# COMPACT_ATOMS: atom_id res chain seq x y z
N MET A 1 53.99 29.62 37.15
CA MET A 1 53.59 29.62 35.73
C MET A 1 52.89 28.30 35.43
N ASN A 2 51.60 28.28 35.67
CA ASN A 2 50.75 27.10 35.40
C ASN A 2 49.87 27.38 34.17
N ARG A 3 50.08 26.62 33.12
CA ARG A 3 49.15 26.59 31.95
C ARG A 3 48.12 25.50 32.15
N PRO A 4 46.82 25.75 32.00
CA PRO A 4 45.83 24.69 31.98
C PRO A 4 45.77 24.06 30.59
N LEU A 5 45.75 22.74 30.61
CA LEU A 5 45.56 21.87 29.45
C LEU A 5 44.05 21.90 29.06
N ALA A 6 43.72 22.41 27.90
CA ALA A 6 42.36 22.35 27.36
C ALA A 6 42.12 20.97 26.72
N ILE A 7 41.22 20.20 27.32
CA ILE A 7 40.74 18.95 26.75
C ILE A 7 39.66 19.30 25.70
N LEU A 8 40.00 19.10 24.43
CA LEU A 8 39.07 19.24 23.30
C LEU A 8 38.29 17.95 23.19
N THR A 9 37.05 17.92 23.69
CA THR A 9 36.13 16.81 23.52
C THR A 9 35.53 16.92 22.13
N ALA A 10 35.99 16.10 21.19
CA ALA A 10 35.38 15.97 19.88
C ALA A 10 34.05 15.20 20.00
N LEU A 11 32.93 15.90 19.92
CA LEU A 11 31.63 15.28 19.68
C LEU A 11 31.62 14.76 18.23
N LEU A 12 31.72 13.46 18.05
CA LEU A 12 31.34 12.80 16.79
C LEU A 12 29.82 12.84 16.69
N LEU A 13 29.27 13.84 16.02
CA LEU A 13 27.94 13.80 15.47
C LEU A 13 27.98 12.79 14.31
N ALA A 14 27.42 11.60 14.56
CA ALA A 14 27.00 10.71 13.49
C ALA A 14 25.84 11.39 12.75
N ALA A 15 26.18 12.23 11.77
CA ALA A 15 25.23 12.70 10.78
C ALA A 15 24.85 11.48 9.95
N GLY A 16 23.69 10.88 10.27
CA GLY A 16 22.99 10.03 9.31
C GLY A 16 22.85 10.86 8.04
N ALA A 17 23.46 10.41 6.96
CA ALA A 17 23.37 11.06 5.66
C ALA A 17 21.90 11.08 5.27
N ALA A 18 21.20 12.20 5.54
CA ALA A 18 19.93 12.48 4.90
C ALA A 18 20.22 12.40 3.38
N ARG A 19 19.63 11.41 2.71
CA ARG A 19 19.71 11.32 1.25
C ARG A 19 19.19 12.66 0.72
N ALA A 20 20.04 13.43 0.07
CA ALA A 20 19.62 14.63 -0.64
C ALA A 20 18.68 14.14 -1.75
N GLN A 21 17.41 14.49 -1.63
CA GLN A 21 16.39 14.12 -2.58
C GLN A 21 16.57 14.94 -3.85
N ALA A 22 16.58 14.27 -5.00
CA ALA A 22 16.51 14.97 -6.29
C ALA A 22 15.15 15.69 -6.39
N ALA A 23 15.20 16.93 -6.88
CA ALA A 23 13.99 17.69 -7.13
C ALA A 23 13.07 16.89 -8.09
N GLY A 24 11.88 16.52 -7.61
CA GLY A 24 10.90 15.83 -8.44
C GLY A 24 10.29 14.56 -7.88
N GLN A 25 10.90 13.90 -6.91
CA GLN A 25 10.30 12.69 -6.28
C GLN A 25 9.03 13.05 -5.51
N TRP A 26 7.95 12.29 -5.70
CA TRP A 26 6.70 12.55 -4.98
C TRP A 26 6.66 11.94 -3.59
N LEU A 27 7.24 10.76 -3.40
CA LEU A 27 7.26 10.08 -2.12
C LEU A 27 8.67 9.98 -1.54
N THR A 28 8.79 10.32 -0.25
CA THR A 28 9.98 10.09 0.56
C THR A 28 9.62 9.54 1.92
N ALA A 29 10.55 8.82 2.53
CA ALA A 29 10.43 8.49 3.94
C ALA A 29 10.64 9.76 4.79
N SER A 30 9.86 9.90 5.87
CA SER A 30 10.07 10.93 6.88
C SER A 30 11.46 10.80 7.52
N ALA A 31 11.99 11.88 8.10
CA ALA A 31 13.32 11.88 8.73
C ALA A 31 13.46 10.83 9.85
N ASN A 32 12.36 10.51 10.55
CA ASN A 32 12.32 9.47 11.57
C ASN A 32 11.92 8.09 11.03
N ALA A 33 11.77 7.94 9.72
CA ALA A 33 11.35 6.72 9.03
C ALA A 33 10.02 6.12 9.55
N LYS A 34 9.08 6.97 9.99
CA LYS A 34 7.79 6.50 10.56
C LYS A 34 6.62 6.64 9.59
N TYR A 35 6.73 7.44 8.55
CA TYR A 35 5.68 7.66 7.55
C TYR A 35 6.29 8.12 6.22
N LEU A 36 5.47 8.12 5.18
CA LEU A 36 5.82 8.72 3.88
C LEU A 36 5.41 10.18 3.84
N MET A 37 6.17 10.94 3.08
CA MET A 37 5.91 12.36 2.84
C MET A 37 5.79 12.63 1.35
N ASN A 38 4.87 13.54 0.99
CA ASN A 38 4.92 14.19 -0.30
C ASN A 38 6.04 15.23 -0.29
N SER A 39 7.05 15.03 -1.13
CA SER A 39 8.24 15.88 -1.15
C SER A 39 7.98 17.30 -1.66
N GLN A 40 6.92 17.48 -2.44
CA GLN A 40 6.55 18.79 -2.99
C GLN A 40 5.84 19.67 -1.97
N THR A 41 4.99 19.05 -1.12
CA THR A 41 4.19 19.76 -0.13
C THR A 41 4.73 19.67 1.29
N GLY A 42 5.63 18.71 1.56
CA GLY A 42 6.10 18.39 2.91
C GLY A 42 5.05 17.69 3.79
N SER A 43 3.91 17.29 3.22
CA SER A 43 2.80 16.71 3.96
C SER A 43 2.93 15.20 4.08
N PRO A 44 2.53 14.59 5.22
CA PRO A 44 2.40 13.15 5.35
C PRO A 44 1.44 12.56 4.31
N VAL A 45 1.73 11.35 3.83
CA VAL A 45 0.96 10.65 2.81
C VAL A 45 0.43 9.34 3.36
N PHE A 46 -0.88 9.12 3.23
CA PHE A 46 -1.52 7.83 3.40
C PHE A 46 -1.80 7.23 2.01
N LEU A 47 -1.34 6.00 1.78
CA LEU A 47 -1.53 5.32 0.51
C LEU A 47 -2.93 4.71 0.42
N THR A 48 -3.71 5.20 -0.53
CA THR A 48 -4.99 4.63 -0.94
C THR A 48 -4.77 4.03 -2.32
N GLY A 49 -4.47 2.74 -2.36
CA GLY A 49 -3.96 2.11 -3.57
C GLY A 49 -4.86 1.03 -4.15
N ASP A 50 -4.59 0.67 -5.42
CA ASP A 50 -5.21 -0.41 -6.19
C ASP A 50 -4.12 -1.26 -6.88
N ALA A 51 -4.47 -2.46 -7.34
CA ALA A 51 -3.53 -3.41 -7.94
C ALA A 51 -3.88 -3.74 -9.41
N PRO A 52 -3.84 -2.78 -10.36
CA PRO A 52 -4.06 -3.02 -11.79
C PRO A 52 -2.79 -3.59 -12.45
N GLN A 53 -2.37 -4.77 -12.03
CA GLN A 53 -1.03 -5.31 -12.31
C GLN A 53 -0.67 -5.29 -13.80
N LEU A 54 -1.62 -5.64 -14.68
CA LEU A 54 -1.41 -5.68 -16.13
C LEU A 54 -1.72 -4.37 -16.88
N LEU A 55 -1.73 -3.23 -16.19
CA LEU A 55 -2.05 -1.92 -16.80
C LEU A 55 -1.16 -1.56 -17.99
N PHE A 56 0.13 -1.92 -17.94
CA PHE A 56 1.09 -1.64 -19.03
C PHE A 56 0.91 -2.55 -20.26
N THR A 57 0.33 -3.74 -20.06
CA THR A 57 0.46 -4.82 -21.02
C THR A 57 -0.86 -5.27 -21.65
N GLN A 58 -1.96 -5.27 -20.89
CA GLN A 58 -3.19 -5.94 -21.27
C GLN A 58 -4.20 -5.06 -22.03
N ILE A 59 -4.20 -3.74 -21.82
CA ILE A 59 -5.28 -2.86 -22.28
C ILE A 59 -4.79 -1.73 -23.19
N SER A 60 -5.72 -1.14 -23.96
CA SER A 60 -5.44 0.00 -24.84
C SER A 60 -5.11 1.28 -24.05
N ASN A 61 -4.43 2.24 -24.70
CA ASN A 61 -4.16 3.55 -24.09
C ASN A 61 -5.45 4.28 -23.69
N ALA A 62 -6.54 4.14 -24.43
CA ALA A 62 -7.83 4.72 -24.06
C ALA A 62 -8.41 4.07 -22.80
N ASP A 63 -8.25 2.78 -22.62
CA ASP A 63 -8.67 2.06 -21.40
C ASP A 63 -7.74 2.37 -20.21
N VAL A 64 -6.46 2.60 -20.45
CA VAL A 64 -5.52 3.12 -19.42
C VAL A 64 -6.03 4.47 -18.89
N ASP A 65 -6.37 5.41 -19.77
CA ASP A 65 -6.88 6.71 -19.36
C ASP A 65 -8.22 6.61 -18.62
N LEU A 66 -9.12 5.73 -19.07
CA LEU A 66 -10.40 5.50 -18.39
C LEU A 66 -10.19 4.98 -16.96
N TYR A 67 -9.30 3.99 -16.80
CA TYR A 67 -8.97 3.42 -15.50
C TYR A 67 -8.36 4.49 -14.57
N LEU A 68 -7.33 5.18 -15.02
CA LEU A 68 -6.61 6.18 -14.22
C LEU A 68 -7.49 7.35 -13.82
N ALA A 69 -8.38 7.81 -14.72
CA ALA A 69 -9.35 8.87 -14.43
C ALA A 69 -10.31 8.46 -13.31
N ASP A 70 -10.82 7.23 -13.33
CA ASP A 70 -11.69 6.72 -12.26
C ASP A 70 -10.95 6.64 -10.92
N ARG A 71 -9.73 6.05 -10.90
CA ARG A 71 -8.93 5.93 -9.67
C ARG A 71 -8.62 7.30 -9.07
N ALA A 72 -8.14 8.24 -9.88
CA ALA A 72 -7.89 9.62 -9.45
C ALA A 72 -9.16 10.28 -8.91
N ALA A 73 -10.30 10.14 -9.62
CA ALA A 73 -11.58 10.68 -9.20
C ALA A 73 -12.06 10.12 -7.85
N ARG A 74 -11.71 8.90 -7.50
CA ARG A 74 -12.03 8.27 -6.20
C ARG A 74 -11.01 8.58 -5.11
N GLY A 75 -9.97 9.36 -5.39
CA GLY A 75 -8.95 9.69 -4.39
C GLY A 75 -7.91 8.59 -4.16
N PHE A 76 -7.80 7.62 -5.06
CA PHE A 76 -6.65 6.74 -5.09
C PHE A 76 -5.40 7.53 -5.45
N ASN A 77 -4.26 7.20 -4.84
CA ASN A 77 -2.99 7.89 -5.05
C ASN A 77 -1.82 6.96 -5.33
N ALA A 78 -2.06 5.65 -5.34
CA ALA A 78 -1.05 4.63 -5.62
C ALA A 78 -1.66 3.49 -6.43
N ILE A 79 -0.84 2.86 -7.29
CA ILE A 79 -1.22 1.64 -8.02
C ILE A 79 -0.03 0.69 -8.11
N TRP A 80 -0.29 -0.61 -7.96
CA TRP A 80 0.70 -1.66 -8.14
C TRP A 80 0.62 -2.25 -9.54
N VAL A 81 1.72 -2.17 -10.28
CA VAL A 81 1.74 -2.42 -11.73
C VAL A 81 2.99 -3.20 -12.17
N TYR A 82 2.88 -3.96 -13.26
CA TYR A 82 3.99 -4.70 -13.87
C TYR A 82 4.33 -4.10 -15.24
N PRO A 83 5.57 -3.60 -15.45
CA PRO A 83 5.98 -3.13 -16.78
C PRO A 83 6.16 -4.28 -17.77
N ILE A 84 6.41 -5.48 -17.30
CA ILE A 84 6.54 -6.70 -18.11
C ILE A 84 5.75 -7.84 -17.46
N ASP A 85 5.14 -8.67 -18.29
CA ASP A 85 4.48 -9.90 -17.90
C ASP A 85 4.71 -10.99 -18.96
N ASN A 86 4.85 -12.23 -18.56
CA ASN A 86 5.07 -13.36 -19.48
C ASN A 86 4.08 -14.52 -19.28
N GLN A 87 3.01 -14.30 -18.51
CA GLN A 87 2.05 -15.37 -18.18
C GLN A 87 0.59 -14.92 -18.25
N ASP A 88 0.19 -13.83 -17.60
CA ASP A 88 -1.23 -13.54 -17.30
C ASP A 88 -1.95 -12.74 -18.37
N GLN A 89 -1.24 -12.01 -19.21
CA GLN A 89 -1.85 -11.28 -20.31
C GLN A 89 -2.21 -12.19 -21.49
N ASN A 90 -3.16 -11.75 -22.31
CA ASN A 90 -3.69 -12.57 -23.42
C ASN A 90 -2.65 -13.01 -24.44
N SER A 91 -1.60 -12.25 -24.65
CA SER A 91 -0.57 -12.48 -25.66
C SER A 91 0.84 -12.45 -25.07
N ALA A 92 1.02 -12.89 -23.81
CA ALA A 92 2.30 -12.87 -23.15
C ALA A 92 3.44 -13.47 -24.00
N PRO A 93 4.62 -12.84 -24.06
CA PRO A 93 5.03 -11.62 -23.38
C PRO A 93 4.77 -10.32 -24.17
N GLN A 94 3.89 -10.33 -25.19
CA GLN A 94 3.58 -9.15 -26.00
C GLN A 94 2.63 -8.23 -25.25
N ASN A 95 2.86 -6.92 -25.29
CA ASN A 95 1.89 -5.95 -24.81
C ASN A 95 0.68 -5.86 -25.76
N PHE A 96 -0.34 -5.08 -25.40
CA PHE A 96 -1.57 -4.88 -26.19
C PHE A 96 -1.31 -4.55 -27.67
N TYR A 97 -0.18 -3.92 -27.98
CA TYR A 97 0.22 -3.51 -29.32
C TYR A 97 1.12 -4.53 -30.05
N GLY A 98 1.30 -5.73 -29.49
CA GLY A 98 2.04 -6.82 -30.12
C GLY A 98 3.57 -6.72 -29.97
N ASN A 99 4.09 -5.83 -29.14
CA ASN A 99 5.52 -5.70 -28.90
C ASN A 99 5.97 -6.57 -27.73
N VAL A 100 7.15 -7.19 -27.82
CA VAL A 100 7.79 -7.96 -26.73
C VAL A 100 8.81 -7.08 -25.97
N PRO A 101 9.03 -7.30 -24.67
CA PRO A 101 9.93 -6.46 -23.87
C PRO A 101 11.42 -6.61 -24.26
N PHE A 102 11.81 -7.78 -24.73
CA PHE A 102 13.19 -8.13 -25.09
C PHE A 102 13.26 -8.73 -26.48
N ALA A 103 14.28 -8.37 -27.26
CA ALA A 103 14.52 -8.92 -28.61
C ALA A 103 15.31 -10.23 -28.59
N GLY A 104 15.55 -10.82 -27.41
CA GLY A 104 16.32 -12.03 -27.19
C GLY A 104 15.89 -12.76 -25.93
N ALA A 105 16.86 -13.27 -25.16
CA ALA A 105 16.58 -13.83 -23.85
C ALA A 105 16.08 -12.75 -22.89
N ASP A 106 15.31 -13.16 -21.87
CA ASP A 106 14.80 -12.26 -20.86
C ASP A 106 15.92 -11.40 -20.23
N PHE A 107 15.60 -10.16 -19.95
CA PHE A 107 16.48 -9.16 -19.37
C PHE A 107 17.65 -8.72 -20.28
N THR A 108 17.58 -9.02 -21.59
CA THR A 108 18.60 -8.62 -22.57
C THR A 108 17.99 -8.01 -23.82
N ASN A 109 18.70 -7.08 -24.45
CA ASN A 109 18.29 -6.46 -25.71
C ASN A 109 16.89 -5.83 -25.62
N GLU A 110 16.70 -4.90 -24.73
CA GLU A 110 15.45 -4.20 -24.46
C GLU A 110 14.86 -3.59 -25.74
N ASN A 111 13.62 -3.98 -26.06
CA ASN A 111 12.91 -3.52 -27.26
C ASN A 111 12.43 -2.07 -27.08
N ALA A 112 13.03 -1.13 -27.77
CA ALA A 112 12.74 0.29 -27.64
C ALA A 112 11.24 0.63 -27.86
N THR A 113 10.55 -0.07 -28.77
CA THR A 113 9.12 0.17 -29.03
C THR A 113 8.26 -0.26 -27.84
N TYR A 114 8.57 -1.40 -27.25
CA TYR A 114 7.88 -1.85 -26.03
C TYR A 114 8.07 -0.86 -24.87
N TRP A 115 9.31 -0.50 -24.60
CA TRP A 115 9.63 0.38 -23.47
C TRP A 115 9.15 1.82 -23.69
N SER A 116 8.98 2.27 -24.92
CA SER A 116 8.30 3.55 -25.21
C SER A 116 6.80 3.51 -24.87
N GLN A 117 6.14 2.35 -24.95
CA GLN A 117 4.78 2.18 -24.44
C GLN A 117 4.73 2.21 -22.93
N VAL A 118 5.72 1.64 -22.24
CA VAL A 118 5.84 1.74 -20.76
C VAL A 118 6.03 3.21 -20.36
N ASP A 119 6.89 3.97 -21.05
CA ASP A 119 7.07 5.41 -20.83
C ASP A 119 5.77 6.18 -20.94
N TYR A 120 4.97 5.89 -22.01
CA TYR A 120 3.69 6.53 -22.21
C TYR A 120 2.73 6.28 -21.04
N VAL A 121 2.54 5.03 -20.66
CA VAL A 121 1.62 4.67 -19.56
C VAL A 121 2.09 5.26 -18.23
N LEU A 122 3.39 5.22 -17.94
CA LEU A 122 3.96 5.82 -16.74
C LEU A 122 3.74 7.34 -16.69
N GLY A 123 3.90 8.02 -17.84
CA GLY A 123 3.57 9.44 -17.98
C GLY A 123 2.07 9.72 -17.75
N ARG A 124 1.17 8.80 -18.16
CA ARG A 124 -0.26 8.92 -17.86
C ARG A 124 -0.55 8.75 -16.36
N ILE A 125 0.08 7.76 -15.70
CA ILE A 125 -0.03 7.57 -14.25
C ILE A 125 0.38 8.86 -13.51
N GLN A 126 1.50 9.48 -13.94
CA GLN A 126 1.95 10.78 -13.42
C GLN A 126 0.92 11.88 -13.66
N ALA A 127 0.37 12.00 -14.86
CA ALA A 127 -0.58 13.04 -15.23
C ALA A 127 -1.89 12.96 -14.42
N TYR A 128 -2.28 11.76 -13.99
CA TYR A 128 -3.43 11.55 -13.11
C TYR A 128 -3.09 11.66 -11.60
N GLY A 129 -1.85 11.98 -11.27
CA GLY A 129 -1.42 12.23 -9.88
C GLY A 129 -1.25 10.95 -9.05
N LEU A 130 -1.01 9.79 -9.67
CA LEU A 130 -0.79 8.52 -8.97
C LEU A 130 0.68 8.14 -8.93
N VAL A 131 1.04 7.39 -7.88
CA VAL A 131 2.35 6.75 -7.74
C VAL A 131 2.28 5.32 -8.26
N ALA A 132 3.23 4.94 -9.10
CA ALA A 132 3.40 3.57 -9.58
C ALA A 132 4.31 2.79 -8.63
N PHE A 133 3.75 1.82 -7.91
CA PHE A 133 4.52 0.74 -7.30
C PHE A 133 4.85 -0.26 -8.40
N MET A 134 6.01 -0.10 -9.01
CA MET A 134 6.39 -0.78 -10.23
C MET A 134 7.18 -2.05 -9.93
N ASN A 135 6.53 -3.21 -10.06
CA ASN A 135 7.19 -4.51 -9.93
C ASN A 135 8.01 -4.78 -11.18
N VAL A 136 9.32 -4.81 -11.02
CA VAL A 136 10.28 -4.83 -12.13
C VAL A 136 10.29 -6.12 -12.94
N ALA A 137 9.94 -7.23 -12.32
CA ALA A 137 9.73 -8.54 -12.92
C ALA A 137 9.09 -9.44 -11.87
N PHE A 138 7.82 -9.80 -12.05
CA PHE A 138 7.12 -10.67 -11.12
C PHE A 138 7.76 -12.06 -11.13
N VAL A 139 8.27 -12.49 -9.98
CA VAL A 139 9.02 -13.74 -9.85
C VAL A 139 8.09 -14.94 -10.00
N GLY A 140 7.01 -14.95 -9.23
CA GLY A 140 6.13 -16.10 -9.11
C GLY A 140 6.77 -17.27 -8.36
N THR A 141 6.02 -18.36 -8.19
CA THR A 141 6.52 -19.57 -7.57
C THR A 141 5.96 -20.83 -8.24
N PRO A 142 6.82 -21.77 -8.65
CA PRO A 142 6.37 -23.07 -9.21
C PRO A 142 5.46 -23.86 -8.28
N GLN A 143 5.51 -23.60 -6.97
CA GLN A 143 4.66 -24.26 -5.98
C GLN A 143 3.17 -23.98 -6.23
N PHE A 144 2.82 -22.82 -6.78
CA PHE A 144 1.43 -22.47 -7.10
C PHE A 144 1.10 -22.63 -8.59
N GLY A 145 1.99 -23.27 -9.37
CA GLY A 145 1.83 -23.42 -10.81
C GLY A 145 2.10 -22.13 -11.58
N THR A 146 2.62 -21.10 -10.92
CA THR A 146 3.00 -19.83 -11.49
C THR A 146 4.52 -19.74 -11.57
N SER A 147 5.07 -19.51 -12.76
CA SER A 147 6.52 -19.47 -12.92
C SER A 147 7.00 -18.25 -13.69
N TYR A 148 6.19 -17.24 -13.78
CA TYR A 148 6.52 -15.97 -14.44
C TYR A 148 8.01 -15.86 -14.83
N TYR A 149 8.76 -14.95 -14.21
CA TYR A 149 10.21 -14.82 -14.43
C TYR A 149 11.08 -15.67 -13.47
N TYR A 150 10.49 -16.55 -12.67
CA TYR A 150 11.22 -17.39 -11.69
C TYR A 150 12.44 -18.09 -12.29
N THR A 151 12.23 -18.87 -13.37
CA THR A 151 13.30 -19.63 -14.02
C THR A 151 14.32 -18.73 -14.72
N SER A 152 13.83 -17.66 -15.37
CA SER A 152 14.70 -16.71 -16.07
C SER A 152 15.61 -15.97 -15.08
N ILE A 153 15.10 -15.57 -13.93
CA ILE A 153 15.88 -14.91 -12.88
C ILE A 153 16.92 -15.86 -12.30
N LEU A 154 16.55 -17.10 -11.94
CA LEU A 154 17.49 -18.07 -11.38
C LEU A 154 18.62 -18.42 -12.33
N ASN A 155 18.36 -18.51 -13.62
CA ASN A 155 19.33 -18.94 -14.62
C ASN A 155 20.12 -17.79 -15.25
N SER A 156 19.75 -16.55 -15.01
CA SER A 156 20.49 -15.39 -15.51
C SER A 156 21.76 -15.13 -14.72
N SER A 157 22.80 -14.65 -15.39
CA SER A 157 24.01 -14.23 -14.70
C SER A 157 23.77 -12.95 -13.89
N SER A 158 24.55 -12.75 -12.82
CA SER A 158 24.53 -11.53 -12.04
C SER A 158 24.72 -10.27 -12.90
N THR A 159 25.56 -10.34 -13.93
CA THR A 159 25.79 -9.24 -14.87
C THR A 159 24.53 -8.89 -15.65
N VAL A 160 23.79 -9.86 -16.18
CA VAL A 160 22.55 -9.64 -16.93
C VAL A 160 21.52 -8.96 -16.02
N LEU A 161 21.31 -9.48 -14.83
CA LEU A 161 20.32 -8.94 -13.88
C LEU A 161 20.70 -7.52 -13.39
N THR A 162 21.98 -7.28 -13.11
CA THR A 162 22.46 -5.94 -12.73
C THR A 162 22.31 -4.95 -13.89
N ASN A 163 22.60 -5.36 -15.12
CA ASN A 163 22.44 -4.51 -16.30
C ASN A 163 20.94 -4.16 -16.52
N TYR A 164 20.04 -5.12 -16.37
CA TYR A 164 18.61 -4.86 -16.45
C TYR A 164 18.15 -3.87 -15.39
N GLY A 165 18.55 -4.05 -14.13
CA GLY A 165 18.28 -3.09 -13.07
C GLY A 165 18.84 -1.70 -13.37
N THR A 166 20.06 -1.62 -13.92
CA THR A 166 20.71 -0.37 -14.33
C THR A 166 19.95 0.29 -15.49
N PHE A 167 19.46 -0.49 -16.45
CA PHE A 167 18.60 -0.01 -17.54
C PHE A 167 17.32 0.65 -16.97
N LEU A 168 16.61 -0.04 -16.08
CA LEU A 168 15.40 0.50 -15.45
C LEU A 168 15.67 1.79 -14.68
N GLY A 169 16.68 1.78 -13.81
CA GLY A 169 17.05 2.95 -13.01
C GLY A 169 17.41 4.15 -13.88
N ASN A 170 18.25 3.96 -14.89
CA ASN A 170 18.63 5.05 -15.81
C ASN A 170 17.47 5.59 -16.63
N ARG A 171 16.55 4.72 -17.08
CA ARG A 171 15.39 5.13 -17.88
C ARG A 171 14.39 5.93 -17.08
N TYR A 172 14.13 5.53 -15.82
CA TYR A 172 12.99 6.02 -15.06
C TYR A 172 13.34 6.95 -13.89
N LYS A 173 14.62 7.16 -13.57
CA LYS A 173 15.03 8.04 -12.45
C LYS A 173 14.54 9.48 -12.51
N SER A 174 14.09 9.96 -13.67
CA SER A 174 13.54 11.31 -13.85
C SER A 174 12.01 11.37 -13.67
N TYR A 175 11.33 10.25 -13.63
CA TYR A 175 9.90 10.21 -13.31
C TYR A 175 9.71 10.38 -11.80
N PRO A 176 8.86 11.31 -11.32
CA PRO A 176 8.78 11.59 -9.88
C PRO A 176 7.92 10.58 -9.10
N ASN A 177 7.16 9.75 -9.78
CA ASN A 177 6.02 8.99 -9.26
C ASN A 177 6.24 7.47 -9.23
N ILE A 178 7.45 7.01 -8.92
CA ILE A 178 7.80 5.59 -8.87
C ILE A 178 8.18 5.17 -7.45
N VAL A 179 7.75 3.97 -7.08
CA VAL A 179 8.34 3.13 -6.02
C VAL A 179 8.70 1.80 -6.68
N TRP A 180 9.94 1.38 -6.55
CA TRP A 180 10.40 0.12 -7.10
C TRP A 180 9.97 -1.05 -6.22
N VAL A 181 9.34 -2.06 -6.81
CA VAL A 181 8.97 -3.30 -6.14
C VAL A 181 9.77 -4.44 -6.76
N LEU A 182 10.52 -5.15 -5.95
CA LEU A 182 11.22 -6.37 -6.32
C LEU A 182 10.38 -7.58 -5.91
N GLY A 183 10.70 -8.75 -6.45
CA GLY A 183 10.01 -9.98 -6.05
C GLY A 183 8.69 -10.18 -6.79
N GLY A 184 7.61 -10.34 -6.04
CA GLY A 184 6.33 -10.82 -6.54
C GLY A 184 6.19 -12.32 -6.29
N ASP A 185 5.49 -12.72 -5.21
CA ASP A 185 5.43 -14.11 -4.74
C ASP A 185 6.82 -14.80 -4.65
N ALA A 186 7.88 -14.00 -4.38
CA ALA A 186 9.25 -14.50 -4.40
C ALA A 186 9.51 -15.47 -3.23
N PRO A 187 9.81 -16.77 -3.48
CA PRO A 187 9.99 -17.76 -2.43
C PRO A 187 11.35 -17.60 -1.74
N PRO A 188 11.42 -17.14 -0.47
CA PRO A 188 12.69 -16.88 0.21
C PRO A 188 13.46 -18.16 0.53
N ALA A 189 12.79 -19.29 0.64
CA ALA A 189 13.45 -20.59 0.87
C ALA A 189 14.15 -21.14 -0.38
N THR A 190 13.96 -20.55 -1.56
CA THR A 190 14.67 -20.98 -2.77
C THR A 190 16.11 -20.49 -2.75
N ALA A 191 17.04 -21.45 -2.73
CA ALA A 191 18.47 -21.16 -2.71
C ALA A 191 18.87 -20.21 -3.85
N GLY A 192 19.44 -19.08 -3.50
CA GLY A 192 19.94 -18.08 -4.45
C GLY A 192 18.91 -17.09 -5.01
N MET A 193 17.61 -17.30 -4.85
CA MET A 193 16.59 -16.40 -5.43
C MET A 193 16.77 -14.94 -4.94
N TYR A 194 16.93 -14.73 -3.64
CA TYR A 194 17.10 -13.38 -3.08
C TYR A 194 18.42 -12.72 -3.49
N ALA A 195 19.46 -13.52 -3.74
CA ALA A 195 20.70 -13.01 -4.32
C ALA A 195 20.49 -12.55 -5.78
N GLN A 196 19.76 -13.33 -6.58
CA GLN A 196 19.45 -12.99 -7.97
C GLN A 196 18.57 -11.73 -8.07
N ILE A 197 17.50 -11.66 -7.29
CA ILE A 197 16.66 -10.45 -7.18
C ILE A 197 17.52 -9.26 -6.71
N GLY A 198 18.43 -9.50 -5.78
CA GLY A 198 19.36 -8.51 -5.24
C GLY A 198 20.26 -7.87 -6.31
N TYR A 199 20.63 -8.59 -7.38
CA TYR A 199 21.38 -8.01 -8.49
C TYR A 199 20.57 -7.00 -9.29
N ILE A 200 19.27 -7.26 -9.52
CA ILE A 200 18.36 -6.28 -10.15
C ILE A 200 18.25 -5.05 -9.25
N GLY A 201 17.96 -5.24 -7.96
CA GLY A 201 17.82 -4.15 -7.01
C GLY A 201 19.11 -3.30 -6.85
N ALA A 202 20.28 -3.93 -6.86
CA ALA A 202 21.56 -3.23 -6.81
C ALA A 202 21.79 -2.38 -8.06
N GLY A 203 21.44 -2.90 -9.25
CA GLY A 203 21.50 -2.14 -10.50
C GLY A 203 20.60 -0.91 -10.48
N ILE A 204 19.34 -1.07 -10.00
CA ILE A 204 18.40 0.04 -9.81
C ILE A 204 18.98 1.05 -8.82
N ALA A 205 19.35 0.62 -7.62
CA ALA A 205 19.82 1.52 -6.56
C ALA A 205 21.07 2.32 -6.93
N ALA A 206 21.95 1.75 -7.76
CA ALA A 206 23.14 2.43 -8.27
C ALA A 206 22.80 3.49 -9.33
N ALA A 207 21.84 3.21 -10.20
CA ALA A 207 21.46 4.10 -11.31
C ALA A 207 20.41 5.15 -10.89
N ASP A 208 19.57 4.82 -9.89
CA ASP A 208 18.47 5.62 -9.34
C ASP A 208 18.53 5.61 -7.81
N PRO A 209 19.37 6.42 -7.20
CA PRO A 209 19.55 6.44 -5.75
C PRO A 209 18.41 7.15 -5.00
N ASN A 210 17.41 7.68 -5.69
CA ASN A 210 16.41 8.57 -5.10
C ASN A 210 15.07 7.88 -4.84
N HIS A 211 14.64 6.95 -5.70
CA HIS A 211 13.37 6.27 -5.54
C HIS A 211 13.42 5.24 -4.39
N LEU A 212 12.28 5.09 -3.74
CA LEU A 212 12.10 4.09 -2.69
C LEU A 212 12.07 2.69 -3.33
N ILE A 213 12.63 1.71 -2.62
CA ILE A 213 12.68 0.31 -3.06
C ILE A 213 12.13 -0.58 -1.96
N THR A 214 11.28 -1.53 -2.34
CA THR A 214 10.75 -2.58 -1.48
C THR A 214 10.85 -3.94 -2.18
N LEU A 215 10.46 -5.00 -1.49
CA LEU A 215 10.37 -6.36 -2.02
C LEU A 215 9.11 -7.03 -1.53
N GLU A 216 8.41 -7.69 -2.43
CA GLU A 216 7.34 -8.61 -2.11
C GLU A 216 7.87 -10.03 -2.02
N GLY A 217 7.67 -10.66 -0.86
CA GLY A 217 7.93 -12.08 -0.65
C GLY A 217 6.69 -12.93 -0.85
N CYS A 218 6.85 -14.25 -0.86
CA CYS A 218 5.75 -15.19 -0.98
C CYS A 218 5.18 -15.55 0.40
N ARG A 219 3.95 -15.13 0.70
CA ARG A 219 3.30 -15.38 2.01
C ARG A 219 3.00 -16.85 2.32
N ALA A 220 2.83 -17.69 1.31
CA ALA A 220 2.35 -19.05 1.47
C ALA A 220 3.29 -20.14 0.91
N CYS A 221 4.52 -19.77 0.54
CA CYS A 221 5.51 -20.71 0.04
C CYS A 221 6.00 -21.70 1.12
N THR A 222 6.27 -22.93 0.74
CA THR A 222 6.79 -23.97 1.65
C THR A 222 8.09 -23.51 2.32
N GLY A 223 8.17 -23.67 3.63
CA GLY A 223 9.35 -23.36 4.44
C GLY A 223 9.49 -21.88 4.80
N VAL A 224 8.52 -21.03 4.45
CA VAL A 224 8.62 -19.59 4.63
C VAL A 224 8.05 -19.13 5.96
N VAL A 225 6.79 -19.23 6.17
CA VAL A 225 6.16 -18.88 7.45
C VAL A 225 5.06 -19.88 7.74
N THR A 226 4.98 -20.30 8.98
CA THR A 226 3.99 -21.29 9.42
C THR A 226 2.55 -20.80 9.32
N ASN A 227 2.32 -19.51 9.07
CA ASN A 227 1.01 -18.88 9.21
C ASN A 227 0.46 -18.22 7.93
N GLY A 228 1.10 -18.34 6.78
CA GLY A 228 0.59 -17.75 5.54
C GLY A 228 0.62 -16.21 5.53
N GLN A 229 1.68 -15.62 6.06
CA GLN A 229 1.93 -14.18 6.13
C GLN A 229 3.42 -13.90 5.92
N GLN A 230 3.76 -12.74 5.37
CA GLN A 230 5.16 -12.33 5.20
C GLN A 230 5.30 -10.84 4.95
N SER A 231 6.31 -10.22 5.56
CA SER A 231 6.78 -8.87 5.19
C SER A 231 8.14 -8.93 4.48
N THR A 232 8.55 -7.82 3.85
CA THR A 232 9.87 -7.71 3.22
C THR A 232 11.00 -8.11 4.17
N LEU A 233 11.00 -7.59 5.39
CA LEU A 233 12.07 -7.85 6.35
C LEU A 233 12.08 -9.30 6.82
N GLU A 234 10.92 -9.91 7.01
CA GLU A 234 10.80 -11.34 7.31
C GLU A 234 11.28 -12.21 6.16
N ALA A 235 10.95 -11.84 4.93
CA ALA A 235 11.38 -12.55 3.74
C ALA A 235 12.92 -12.64 3.64
N TYR A 236 13.60 -11.53 3.88
CA TYR A 236 15.07 -11.52 3.95
C TYR A 236 15.60 -12.37 5.13
N SER A 237 14.96 -12.28 6.29
CA SER A 237 15.32 -13.09 7.46
C SER A 237 15.17 -14.59 7.20
N VAL A 238 14.06 -15.01 6.59
CA VAL A 238 13.81 -16.42 6.21
C VAL A 238 14.80 -16.89 5.15
N ALA A 239 15.16 -16.05 4.20
CA ALA A 239 16.18 -16.35 3.20
C ALA A 239 17.59 -16.47 3.82
N GLY A 240 17.76 -16.13 5.09
CA GLY A 240 19.07 -16.18 5.78
C GLY A 240 20.04 -15.10 5.32
N VAL A 241 19.55 -14.02 4.76
CA VAL A 241 20.35 -12.88 4.28
C VAL A 241 19.85 -11.57 4.88
N SER A 242 20.74 -10.60 5.03
CA SER A 242 20.35 -9.27 5.49
C SER A 242 19.69 -8.48 4.36
N ALA A 243 18.61 -7.75 4.68
CA ALA A 243 18.04 -6.81 3.73
C ALA A 243 19.09 -5.74 3.37
N PRO A 244 19.31 -5.47 2.07
CA PRO A 244 20.21 -4.42 1.64
C PRO A 244 19.76 -3.03 2.15
N SER A 245 20.71 -2.11 2.36
CA SER A 245 20.42 -0.78 2.89
C SER A 245 19.56 0.11 1.98
N TRP A 246 19.40 -0.26 0.73
CA TRP A 246 18.51 0.42 -0.21
C TRP A 246 17.06 -0.08 -0.12
N ILE A 247 16.77 -1.19 0.58
CA ILE A 247 15.39 -1.56 0.96
C ILE A 247 14.96 -0.61 2.08
N VAL A 248 13.97 0.22 1.80
CA VAL A 248 13.53 1.29 2.72
C VAL A 248 12.05 1.23 3.08
N LEU A 249 11.26 0.41 2.38
CA LEU A 249 9.87 0.15 2.71
C LEU A 249 9.68 -1.31 3.09
N ASN A 250 8.79 -1.56 4.04
CA ASN A 250 8.39 -2.91 4.46
C ASN A 250 7.02 -3.23 3.86
N TRP A 251 6.99 -4.09 2.86
CA TRP A 251 5.78 -4.58 2.20
C TRP A 251 5.23 -5.75 2.99
N ALA A 252 4.05 -5.63 3.56
CA ALA A 252 3.34 -6.74 4.21
C ALA A 252 2.45 -7.46 3.20
N TYR A 253 2.36 -8.78 3.32
CA TYR A 253 1.52 -9.63 2.52
C TYR A 253 0.85 -10.69 3.40
N ALA A 254 -0.45 -10.59 3.57
CA ALA A 254 -1.24 -11.54 4.36
C ALA A 254 -2.69 -11.59 3.88
N LYS A 255 -3.37 -12.69 4.16
CA LYS A 255 -4.83 -12.82 4.03
C LYS A 255 -5.43 -13.23 5.37
N ALA A 256 -6.71 -12.97 5.56
CA ALA A 256 -7.38 -13.39 6.79
C ALA A 256 -7.17 -14.90 7.07
N PRO A 257 -7.00 -15.28 8.34
CA PRO A 257 -7.13 -14.47 9.55
C PRO A 257 -5.83 -13.77 10.00
N ASN A 258 -4.78 -13.76 9.18
CA ASN A 258 -3.42 -13.42 9.59
C ASN A 258 -3.05 -11.94 9.43
N VAL A 259 -3.90 -11.11 8.82
CA VAL A 259 -3.58 -9.70 8.52
C VAL A 259 -3.20 -8.89 9.78
N ILE A 260 -3.88 -9.13 10.89
CA ILE A 260 -3.60 -8.44 12.18
C ILE A 260 -2.22 -8.82 12.69
N SER A 261 -1.91 -10.11 12.73
CA SER A 261 -0.61 -10.59 13.23
C SER A 261 0.54 -10.14 12.36
N GLU A 262 0.34 -10.13 11.02
CA GLU A 262 1.34 -9.65 10.07
C GLU A 262 1.64 -8.16 10.26
N CYS A 263 0.61 -7.29 10.24
CA CYS A 263 0.82 -5.87 10.40
C CYS A 263 1.44 -5.52 11.77
N ASN A 264 1.05 -6.20 12.85
CA ASN A 264 1.67 -6.04 14.16
C ASN A 264 3.15 -6.46 14.16
N ALA A 265 3.48 -7.60 13.54
CA ALA A 265 4.86 -8.10 13.45
C ALA A 265 5.72 -7.19 12.57
N ALA A 266 5.21 -6.80 11.41
CA ALA A 266 5.89 -5.90 10.49
C ALA A 266 6.10 -4.50 11.10
N TYR A 267 5.13 -3.99 11.87
CA TYR A 267 5.27 -2.73 12.61
C TYR A 267 6.35 -2.84 13.71
N ALA A 268 6.35 -3.93 14.46
CA ALA A 268 7.37 -4.17 15.50
C ALA A 268 8.78 -4.31 14.92
N ALA A 269 8.91 -4.86 13.70
CA ALA A 269 10.19 -5.08 13.02
C ALA A 269 10.82 -3.78 12.47
N THR A 270 10.11 -2.65 12.47
CA THR A 270 10.59 -1.35 11.94
C THR A 270 11.67 -0.67 12.78
N SER A 271 12.35 -1.39 13.64
CA SER A 271 13.55 -0.93 14.35
C SER A 271 14.75 -0.87 13.38
N GLY A 272 15.42 0.27 13.26
CA GLY A 272 16.65 0.40 12.48
C GLY A 272 16.56 1.23 11.19
N GLY A 273 15.49 2.04 11.01
CA GLY A 273 15.41 3.03 9.92
C GLY A 273 14.55 2.63 8.72
N ALA A 274 13.92 1.45 8.74
CA ALA A 274 12.88 1.10 7.78
C ALA A 274 11.56 1.82 8.13
N ALA A 275 10.83 2.30 7.12
CA ALA A 275 9.50 2.87 7.31
C ALA A 275 8.51 1.82 7.86
N PRO A 276 7.41 2.26 8.52
CA PRO A 276 6.33 1.35 8.87
C PRO A 276 5.82 0.57 7.65
N PRO A 277 5.18 -0.57 7.87
CA PRO A 277 4.72 -1.37 6.74
C PRO A 277 3.55 -0.72 6.00
N LEU A 278 3.48 -0.98 4.70
CA LEU A 278 2.25 -0.91 3.92
C LEU A 278 1.69 -2.33 3.76
N MET A 279 0.37 -2.48 3.70
CA MET A 279 -0.23 -3.71 3.17
C MET A 279 -0.18 -3.65 1.65
N GLY A 280 0.72 -4.42 1.09
CA GLY A 280 0.96 -4.44 -0.35
C GLY A 280 0.10 -5.45 -1.08
N GLU A 281 -0.26 -6.57 -0.41
CA GLU A 281 -1.20 -7.53 -0.94
C GLU A 281 -1.98 -8.26 0.16
N ASP A 282 -3.28 -8.40 -0.06
CA ASP A 282 -4.24 -9.09 0.80
C ASP A 282 -5.25 -9.91 -0.02
N SER A 283 -6.46 -10.16 0.51
CA SER A 283 -7.51 -10.85 -0.21
C SER A 283 -8.14 -9.94 -1.28
N TYR A 284 -8.15 -10.40 -2.52
CA TYR A 284 -8.78 -9.68 -3.63
C TYR A 284 -10.30 -9.80 -3.58
N GLU A 285 -10.99 -8.73 -3.90
CA GLU A 285 -12.41 -8.76 -4.18
C GLU A 285 -12.67 -9.62 -5.43
N LEU A 286 -13.70 -10.46 -5.40
CA LEU A 286 -14.02 -11.50 -6.39
C LEU A 286 -13.09 -12.73 -6.36
N ASP A 287 -12.05 -12.77 -5.55
CA ASP A 287 -11.34 -14.02 -5.28
C ASP A 287 -12.33 -15.02 -4.65
N SER A 288 -12.36 -16.25 -5.17
CA SER A 288 -13.28 -17.31 -4.72
C SER A 288 -13.17 -17.63 -3.23
N SER A 289 -12.08 -17.25 -2.59
CA SER A 289 -11.80 -17.43 -1.16
C SER A 289 -12.20 -16.23 -0.31
N SER A 290 -12.68 -15.12 -0.90
CA SER A 290 -12.96 -13.86 -0.22
C SER A 290 -14.39 -13.37 -0.46
N THR A 291 -15.02 -12.83 0.58
CA THR A 291 -16.28 -12.09 0.47
C THR A 291 -16.01 -10.59 0.51
N VAL A 292 -16.97 -9.78 0.01
CA VAL A 292 -16.91 -8.31 0.13
C VAL A 292 -16.70 -7.85 1.58
N PHE A 293 -17.35 -8.52 2.53
CA PHE A 293 -17.16 -8.22 3.96
C PHE A 293 -15.71 -8.50 4.40
N GLN A 294 -15.15 -9.66 4.03
CA GLN A 294 -13.78 -10.02 4.39
C GLN A 294 -12.75 -9.04 3.83
N ALA A 295 -12.80 -8.78 2.52
CA ALA A 295 -11.85 -7.85 1.87
C ALA A 295 -11.95 -6.42 2.43
N ARG A 296 -13.15 -5.98 2.85
CA ARG A 296 -13.33 -4.70 3.54
C ARG A 296 -12.79 -4.75 4.97
N ALA A 297 -13.11 -5.81 5.73
CA ALA A 297 -12.69 -5.96 7.13
C ALA A 297 -11.15 -6.04 7.24
N GLU A 298 -10.51 -6.80 6.33
CA GLU A 298 -9.05 -6.88 6.25
C GLU A 298 -8.43 -5.50 6.18
N GLY A 299 -8.87 -4.62 5.29
CA GLY A 299 -8.31 -3.27 5.16
C GLY A 299 -8.34 -2.47 6.47
N TRP A 300 -9.43 -2.51 7.25
CA TRP A 300 -9.49 -1.85 8.55
C TRP A 300 -8.59 -2.53 9.58
N GLN A 301 -8.58 -3.86 9.61
CA GLN A 301 -7.76 -4.64 10.52
C GLN A 301 -6.26 -4.42 10.27
N GLU A 302 -5.84 -4.37 9.02
CA GLU A 302 -4.46 -4.12 8.61
C GLU A 302 -3.96 -2.76 9.07
N ILE A 303 -4.70 -1.72 8.70
CA ILE A 303 -4.27 -0.35 9.01
C ILE A 303 -4.24 -0.13 10.53
N LEU A 304 -5.29 -0.54 11.25
CA LEU A 304 -5.33 -0.34 12.71
C LEU A 304 -4.38 -1.28 13.49
N SER A 305 -3.79 -2.26 12.81
CA SER A 305 -2.79 -3.15 13.40
C SER A 305 -1.34 -2.79 13.06
N GLY A 306 -1.10 -1.69 12.33
CA GLY A 306 0.25 -1.18 12.13
C GLY A 306 0.70 -0.95 10.69
N CYS A 307 -0.06 -1.34 9.67
CA CYS A 307 0.26 -1.08 8.27
C CYS A 307 -0.06 0.40 7.89
N TYR A 308 0.52 1.34 8.61
CA TYR A 308 0.14 2.76 8.58
C TYR A 308 0.55 3.53 7.32
N LEU A 309 1.36 2.96 6.45
CA LEU A 309 1.62 3.60 5.15
C LEU A 309 0.41 3.52 4.22
N GLY A 310 -0.50 2.58 4.46
CA GLY A 310 -1.69 2.38 3.66
C GLY A 310 -1.80 0.98 3.07
N ARG A 311 -2.66 0.83 2.07
CA ARG A 311 -3.02 -0.45 1.46
C ARG A 311 -3.07 -0.34 -0.06
N LEU A 312 -2.62 -1.39 -0.75
CA LEU A 312 -2.87 -1.63 -2.17
C LEU A 312 -3.93 -2.75 -2.26
N PHE A 313 -5.17 -2.37 -2.46
CA PHE A 313 -6.27 -3.33 -2.54
C PHE A 313 -6.33 -4.02 -3.92
N GLY A 314 -6.85 -5.23 -4.00
CA GLY A 314 -6.99 -5.96 -5.25
C GLY A 314 -8.43 -6.33 -5.61
N ASN A 315 -8.69 -6.48 -6.91
CA ASN A 315 -9.94 -6.99 -7.47
C ASN A 315 -9.63 -7.92 -8.64
N ASP A 316 -10.16 -9.15 -8.62
CA ASP A 316 -9.83 -10.21 -9.60
C ASP A 316 -10.13 -9.85 -11.05
N ALA A 317 -11.10 -8.98 -11.31
CA ALA A 317 -11.37 -8.51 -12.66
C ALA A 317 -10.44 -7.39 -13.10
N ILE A 318 -9.89 -6.62 -12.15
CA ILE A 318 -9.05 -5.44 -12.43
C ILE A 318 -7.58 -5.82 -12.54
N TRP A 319 -7.03 -6.67 -11.69
CA TRP A 319 -5.61 -6.95 -11.71
C TRP A 319 -5.12 -7.49 -13.06
N THR A 320 -5.95 -8.31 -13.73
CA THR A 320 -5.66 -8.85 -15.07
C THR A 320 -6.40 -8.14 -16.20
N PHE A 321 -7.29 -7.19 -15.91
CA PHE A 321 -8.20 -6.57 -16.88
C PHE A 321 -8.99 -7.61 -17.70
N ASN A 322 -9.49 -8.66 -17.03
CA ASN A 322 -10.21 -9.79 -17.62
C ASN A 322 -9.38 -10.54 -18.68
N SER A 323 -8.06 -10.72 -18.49
CA SER A 323 -7.28 -11.58 -19.37
C SER A 323 -7.83 -13.01 -19.40
N THR A 324 -7.79 -13.66 -20.55
CA THR A 324 -8.31 -15.03 -20.72
C THR A 324 -7.54 -16.10 -19.94
N PRO A 325 -6.19 -16.02 -19.79
CA PRO A 325 -5.47 -17.03 -19.03
C PRO A 325 -5.85 -17.11 -17.56
N THR A 326 -6.20 -16.01 -16.93
CA THR A 326 -6.31 -15.93 -15.45
C THR A 326 -7.69 -15.56 -14.92
N GLY A 327 -8.54 -14.89 -15.65
CA GLY A 327 -9.82 -14.46 -15.08
C GLY A 327 -10.93 -14.29 -16.08
N GLY A 328 -10.57 -14.25 -17.30
CA GLY A 328 -11.32 -14.01 -18.51
C GLY A 328 -12.83 -13.90 -18.43
N SER A 329 -13.52 -14.88 -18.97
CA SER A 329 -14.97 -14.84 -19.16
C SER A 329 -15.81 -15.16 -17.92
N SER A 330 -15.20 -15.64 -16.84
CA SER A 330 -15.92 -15.97 -15.59
C SER A 330 -16.10 -14.78 -14.66
N GLN A 331 -15.32 -13.71 -14.84
CA GLN A 331 -15.37 -12.50 -14.02
C GLN A 331 -16.28 -11.43 -14.66
N PRO A 332 -16.90 -10.55 -13.86
CA PRO A 332 -17.54 -9.34 -14.37
C PRO A 332 -16.54 -8.47 -15.15
N SER A 333 -17.03 -7.64 -16.09
CA SER A 333 -16.15 -6.69 -16.77
C SER A 333 -15.42 -5.80 -15.76
N TRP A 334 -14.10 -5.66 -15.90
CA TRP A 334 -13.28 -4.80 -15.06
C TRP A 334 -13.81 -3.35 -15.00
N LYS A 335 -14.41 -2.85 -16.08
CA LYS A 335 -15.03 -1.52 -16.15
C LYS A 335 -16.20 -1.38 -15.17
N THR A 336 -16.96 -2.45 -14.94
CA THR A 336 -18.05 -2.44 -13.95
C THR A 336 -17.54 -2.57 -12.51
N GLN A 337 -16.30 -3.04 -12.32
CA GLN A 337 -15.67 -3.21 -11.01
C GLN A 337 -14.94 -1.96 -10.51
N LEU A 338 -14.82 -0.92 -11.32
CA LEU A 338 -14.24 0.36 -10.88
C LEU A 338 -14.96 0.94 -9.66
N GLY A 339 -16.27 0.77 -9.56
CA GLY A 339 -17.10 1.18 -8.43
C GLY A 339 -17.55 0.02 -7.53
N SER A 340 -16.79 -1.06 -7.46
CA SER A 340 -17.10 -2.21 -6.61
C SER A 340 -17.20 -1.85 -5.12
N PRO A 341 -17.92 -2.63 -4.32
CA PRO A 341 -18.08 -2.33 -2.89
C PRO A 341 -16.78 -2.15 -2.12
N VAL A 342 -15.73 -2.94 -2.42
CA VAL A 342 -14.45 -2.82 -1.71
C VAL A 342 -13.66 -1.63 -2.24
N SER A 343 -13.73 -1.31 -3.55
CA SER A 343 -13.17 -0.07 -4.12
C SER A 343 -13.74 1.17 -3.43
N VAL A 344 -15.06 1.20 -3.19
CA VAL A 344 -15.72 2.30 -2.45
C VAL A 344 -15.27 2.32 -0.99
N ALA A 345 -15.16 1.15 -0.33
CA ALA A 345 -14.67 1.07 1.04
C ALA A 345 -13.23 1.54 1.18
N GLN A 346 -12.35 1.25 0.20
CA GLN A 346 -10.97 1.73 0.15
C GLN A 346 -10.92 3.26 0.06
N GLN A 347 -11.73 3.85 -0.81
CA GLN A 347 -11.91 5.29 -0.93
C GLN A 347 -12.33 5.93 0.41
N ILE A 348 -13.34 5.34 1.08
CA ILE A 348 -13.89 5.82 2.36
C ILE A 348 -12.83 5.73 3.46
N MET A 349 -12.08 4.64 3.53
CA MET A 349 -11.00 4.45 4.47
C MET A 349 -9.90 5.50 4.27
N GLY A 350 -9.44 5.71 3.04
CA GLY A 350 -8.46 6.73 2.71
C GLY A 350 -8.90 8.14 3.15
N ALA A 351 -10.18 8.47 2.97
CA ALA A 351 -10.75 9.74 3.42
C ALA A 351 -10.70 9.91 4.94
N LEU A 352 -11.03 8.86 5.69
CA LEU A 352 -10.98 8.92 7.15
C LEU A 352 -9.53 9.15 7.63
N PHE A 353 -8.57 8.35 7.16
CA PHE A 353 -7.19 8.48 7.60
C PHE A 353 -6.56 9.82 7.18
N ASN A 354 -6.89 10.34 5.99
CA ASN A 354 -6.44 11.67 5.56
C ASN A 354 -7.08 12.82 6.38
N SER A 355 -8.21 12.58 7.05
CA SER A 355 -8.84 13.57 7.93
C SER A 355 -8.28 13.57 9.36
N ARG A 356 -7.32 12.70 9.66
CA ARG A 356 -6.68 12.55 10.98
C ARG A 356 -5.16 12.49 10.83
N SER A 357 -4.44 12.64 11.94
CA SER A 357 -2.97 12.55 11.97
C SER A 357 -2.50 11.09 11.85
N HIS A 358 -2.78 10.45 10.68
CA HIS A 358 -2.52 9.02 10.45
C HIS A 358 -1.07 8.61 10.72
N TRP A 359 -0.12 9.51 10.55
CA TRP A 359 1.32 9.30 10.79
C TRP A 359 1.71 9.18 12.26
N LEU A 360 0.78 9.46 13.18
CA LEU A 360 0.97 9.35 14.62
C LEU A 360 0.33 8.10 15.22
N PHE A 361 -0.38 7.28 14.46
CA PHE A 361 -1.04 6.10 15.00
C PHE A 361 -0.05 5.06 15.54
N VAL A 362 -0.46 4.44 16.64
CA VAL A 362 0.20 3.32 17.32
C VAL A 362 -0.87 2.26 17.55
N PRO A 363 -0.64 0.97 17.19
CA PRO A 363 -1.64 -0.08 17.39
C PRO A 363 -1.82 -0.38 18.89
N ASP A 364 -3.08 -0.59 19.31
CA ASP A 364 -3.42 -0.98 20.68
C ASP A 364 -3.28 -2.49 20.89
N THR A 365 -2.08 -3.02 20.60
CA THR A 365 -1.79 -4.47 20.77
C THR A 365 -1.97 -4.99 22.18
N PRO A 366 -1.69 -4.20 23.26
CA PRO A 366 -1.91 -4.64 24.64
C PRO A 366 -3.38 -4.51 25.08
N HIS A 367 -4.28 -4.05 24.20
CA HIS A 367 -5.68 -3.77 24.55
C HIS A 367 -5.86 -2.86 25.76
N SER A 368 -5.03 -1.81 25.81
CA SER A 368 -5.06 -0.81 26.87
C SER A 368 -6.20 0.21 26.69
N VAL A 369 -6.67 0.38 25.46
CA VAL A 369 -7.78 1.25 25.07
C VAL A 369 -9.01 0.44 24.74
N LEU A 370 -8.93 -0.51 23.82
CA LEU A 370 -10.00 -1.46 23.52
C LEU A 370 -9.96 -2.64 24.49
N THR A 371 -10.74 -2.57 25.56
CA THR A 371 -10.67 -3.51 26.70
C THR A 371 -11.72 -4.62 26.66
N GLY A 372 -12.69 -4.55 25.72
CA GLY A 372 -13.75 -5.56 25.54
C GLY A 372 -14.41 -5.47 24.19
N GLY A 373 -15.18 -6.47 23.81
CA GLY A 373 -15.70 -6.61 22.46
C GLY A 373 -14.62 -6.98 21.45
N LEU A 374 -13.66 -7.82 21.86
CA LEU A 374 -12.42 -8.05 21.09
C LEU A 374 -12.63 -8.95 19.87
N GLY A 375 -13.50 -9.98 19.97
CA GLY A 375 -13.64 -10.97 18.91
C GLY A 375 -12.37 -11.78 18.65
N SER A 376 -12.27 -12.39 17.47
CA SER A 376 -11.09 -13.16 17.06
C SER A 376 -11.05 -13.40 15.54
N GLY A 377 -9.87 -13.58 14.98
CA GLY A 377 -9.68 -13.85 13.55
C GLY A 377 -10.30 -12.74 12.68
N GLN A 378 -11.09 -13.12 11.68
CA GLN A 378 -11.77 -12.15 10.80
C GLN A 378 -12.80 -11.26 11.51
N THR A 379 -13.27 -11.67 12.71
CA THR A 379 -14.22 -10.90 13.51
C THR A 379 -13.52 -10.18 14.67
N ALA A 380 -12.19 -10.08 14.67
CA ALA A 380 -11.47 -9.34 15.68
C ALA A 380 -11.69 -7.83 15.52
N SER A 381 -12.12 -7.19 16.60
CA SER A 381 -12.04 -5.73 16.73
C SER A 381 -10.58 -5.31 16.95
N VAL A 382 -10.18 -4.23 16.31
CA VAL A 382 -8.86 -3.66 16.43
C VAL A 382 -8.93 -2.16 16.70
N ALA A 383 -7.92 -1.64 17.38
CA ALA A 383 -7.84 -0.22 17.70
C ALA A 383 -6.43 0.33 17.46
N ALA A 384 -6.37 1.60 17.09
CA ALA A 384 -5.14 2.38 17.09
C ALA A 384 -5.41 3.79 17.59
N CYS A 385 -4.45 4.35 18.31
CA CYS A 385 -4.51 5.71 18.83
C CYS A 385 -3.31 6.51 18.37
N THR A 386 -3.50 7.81 18.15
CA THR A 386 -2.38 8.70 17.85
C THR A 386 -1.51 8.90 19.09
N SER A 387 -0.19 8.93 18.93
CA SER A 387 0.79 9.03 20.02
C SER A 387 0.72 10.34 20.81
N ASP A 388 0.02 11.36 20.28
CA ASP A 388 -0.30 12.61 20.97
C ASP A 388 -1.59 12.53 21.80
N GLY A 389 -2.29 11.39 21.77
CA GLY A 389 -3.54 11.17 22.51
C GLY A 389 -4.76 11.92 21.99
N VAL A 390 -4.71 12.39 20.74
CA VAL A 390 -5.79 13.21 20.17
C VAL A 390 -6.89 12.35 19.56
N THR A 391 -6.55 11.28 18.84
CA THR A 391 -7.53 10.44 18.12
C THR A 391 -7.31 8.97 18.43
N CYS A 392 -8.39 8.23 18.69
CA CYS A 392 -8.42 6.77 18.59
C CYS A 392 -9.44 6.34 17.56
N ILE A 393 -9.10 5.33 16.76
CA ILE A 393 -10.00 4.67 15.80
C ILE A 393 -10.11 3.20 16.20
N VAL A 394 -11.36 2.70 16.23
CA VAL A 394 -11.66 1.29 16.54
C VAL A 394 -12.52 0.73 15.42
N TYR A 395 -12.14 -0.38 14.85
CA TYR A 395 -12.96 -1.13 13.91
C TYR A 395 -13.67 -2.26 14.64
N ASP A 396 -14.99 -2.34 14.48
CA ASP A 396 -15.85 -3.37 15.03
C ASP A 396 -16.53 -4.12 13.87
N PRO A 397 -16.11 -5.35 13.55
CA PRO A 397 -16.63 -6.10 12.40
C PRO A 397 -18.04 -6.64 12.59
N LEU A 398 -18.54 -6.80 13.82
CA LEU A 398 -19.84 -7.41 14.13
C LEU A 398 -20.86 -6.41 14.71
N GLY A 399 -20.49 -5.17 14.91
CA GLY A 399 -21.37 -4.11 15.36
C GLY A 399 -22.08 -4.44 16.69
N SER A 400 -23.42 -4.33 16.69
CA SER A 400 -24.19 -4.54 17.93
C SER A 400 -24.03 -5.93 18.57
N ALA A 401 -23.50 -6.91 17.84
CA ALA A 401 -23.23 -8.25 18.40
C ALA A 401 -21.91 -8.30 19.20
N GLN A 402 -21.00 -7.30 19.04
CA GLN A 402 -19.70 -7.29 19.68
C GLN A 402 -19.51 -6.12 20.65
N ALA A 403 -19.98 -4.92 20.32
CA ALA A 403 -20.04 -3.72 21.13
C ALA A 403 -18.72 -3.39 21.85
N PRO A 404 -17.78 -2.65 21.23
CA PRO A 404 -16.48 -2.38 21.79
C PRO A 404 -16.55 -1.63 23.13
N GLN A 405 -15.68 -2.01 24.08
CA GLN A 405 -15.51 -1.37 25.37
C GLN A 405 -14.20 -0.59 25.41
N ILE A 406 -14.29 0.69 25.69
CA ILE A 406 -13.15 1.62 25.60
C ILE A 406 -12.80 2.16 27.00
N ALA A 407 -11.53 2.06 27.36
CA ALA A 407 -10.96 2.71 28.54
C ALA A 407 -10.81 4.22 28.29
N MET A 408 -11.81 5.00 28.68
CA MET A 408 -11.87 6.45 28.40
C MET A 408 -10.78 7.26 29.07
N GLY A 409 -10.16 6.73 30.15
CA GLY A 409 -9.02 7.34 30.84
C GLY A 409 -7.74 7.44 30.00
N HIS A 410 -7.71 6.87 28.78
CA HIS A 410 -6.64 7.08 27.83
C HIS A 410 -6.53 8.56 27.38
N PHE A 411 -7.66 9.26 27.28
CA PHE A 411 -7.70 10.65 26.83
C PHE A 411 -7.44 11.62 27.99
N SER A 412 -6.77 12.73 27.69
CA SER A 412 -6.47 13.79 28.66
C SER A 412 -7.65 14.69 29.02
N GLY A 413 -8.78 14.60 28.31
CA GLY A 413 -9.97 15.42 28.48
C GLY A 413 -11.21 14.79 27.83
N ALA A 414 -12.31 15.54 27.81
CA ALA A 414 -13.55 15.12 27.16
C ALA A 414 -13.35 14.72 25.70
N VAL A 415 -14.16 13.79 25.22
CA VAL A 415 -13.99 13.12 23.91
C VAL A 415 -15.25 13.32 23.07
N HIS A 416 -15.10 13.78 21.85
CA HIS A 416 -16.13 13.65 20.81
C HIS A 416 -16.10 12.25 20.24
N ALA A 417 -17.25 11.56 20.24
CA ALA A 417 -17.39 10.22 19.71
C ALA A 417 -18.29 10.20 18.46
N TRP A 418 -17.89 9.36 17.50
CA TRP A 418 -18.57 9.23 16.20
C TRP A 418 -18.68 7.78 15.80
N TRP A 419 -19.86 7.34 15.33
CA TRP A 419 -19.95 6.17 14.48
C TRP A 419 -19.74 6.58 13.03
N PHE A 420 -18.85 5.87 12.36
CA PHE A 420 -18.53 6.02 10.95
C PHE A 420 -18.83 4.71 10.22
N ASN A 421 -19.64 4.77 9.18
CA ASN A 421 -20.01 3.58 8.41
C ASN A 421 -18.95 3.30 7.34
N PRO A 422 -18.21 2.16 7.41
CA PRO A 422 -17.14 1.83 6.48
C PRO A 422 -17.62 1.48 5.07
N GLN A 423 -18.91 1.31 4.85
CA GLN A 423 -19.51 0.94 3.57
C GLN A 423 -19.92 2.15 2.74
N ASN A 424 -20.24 3.28 3.37
CA ASN A 424 -20.79 4.45 2.68
C ASN A 424 -20.30 5.80 3.22
N GLY A 425 -19.42 5.80 4.22
CA GLY A 425 -18.86 7.01 4.82
C GLY A 425 -19.82 7.85 5.67
N ALA A 426 -21.02 7.34 5.97
CA ALA A 426 -21.97 8.07 6.82
C ALA A 426 -21.44 8.21 8.25
N VAL A 427 -21.66 9.40 8.83
CA VAL A 427 -21.18 9.76 10.17
C VAL A 427 -22.36 10.03 11.09
N THR A 428 -22.35 9.44 12.28
CA THR A 428 -23.32 9.70 13.34
C THR A 428 -22.62 10.18 14.59
N SER A 429 -22.93 11.38 15.06
CA SER A 429 -22.37 11.90 16.30
C SER A 429 -22.98 11.19 17.51
N LEU A 430 -22.12 10.78 18.44
CA LEU A 430 -22.52 10.27 19.76
C LEU A 430 -22.42 11.35 20.85
N GLY A 431 -22.03 12.57 20.46
CA GLY A 431 -21.84 13.70 21.35
C GLY A 431 -20.47 13.72 22.05
N THR A 432 -20.41 14.49 23.13
CA THR A 432 -19.19 14.63 23.94
C THR A 432 -19.33 13.80 25.21
N LEU A 433 -18.33 12.98 25.47
CA LEU A 433 -18.27 12.04 26.57
C LEU A 433 -17.15 12.42 27.56
N SER A 434 -17.32 12.01 28.82
CA SER A 434 -16.28 12.15 29.85
C SER A 434 -15.14 11.16 29.56
N ASN A 435 -13.92 11.56 29.90
CA ASN A 435 -12.69 10.74 29.78
C ASN A 435 -12.45 9.84 31.01
N SER A 436 -13.47 9.32 31.66
CA SER A 436 -13.33 8.50 32.87
C SER A 436 -14.03 7.15 32.75
N GLY A 437 -13.45 6.13 33.38
CA GLY A 437 -14.00 4.78 33.42
C GLY A 437 -13.92 4.06 32.06
N THR A 438 -14.78 3.06 31.91
CA THR A 438 -14.94 2.30 30.65
C THR A 438 -16.33 2.60 30.08
N SER A 439 -16.37 2.89 28.77
CA SER A 439 -17.60 3.09 28.02
C SER A 439 -17.82 1.97 27.03
N THR A 440 -19.06 1.46 26.98
CA THR A 440 -19.46 0.49 25.94
C THR A 440 -20.17 1.23 24.81
N PHE A 441 -19.76 0.97 23.58
CA PHE A 441 -20.32 1.57 22.39
C PHE A 441 -21.07 0.52 21.58
N THR A 442 -22.39 0.68 21.47
CA THR A 442 -23.24 -0.27 20.72
C THR A 442 -23.70 0.38 19.43
N PRO A 443 -23.27 -0.11 18.26
CA PRO A 443 -23.73 0.38 16.97
C PRO A 443 -25.23 0.09 16.75
N ALA A 444 -25.81 0.77 15.76
CA ALA A 444 -27.24 0.65 15.46
C ALA A 444 -27.70 -0.73 14.97
N ASN A 445 -26.78 -1.54 14.45
CA ASN A 445 -27.06 -2.87 13.89
C ASN A 445 -25.84 -3.80 13.97
N GLY A 446 -26.00 -5.06 13.53
CA GLY A 446 -24.96 -6.08 13.49
C GLY A 446 -24.05 -6.02 12.26
N SER A 447 -24.02 -4.90 11.52
CA SER A 447 -23.03 -4.67 10.46
C SER A 447 -21.72 -4.18 11.05
N ASP A 448 -20.66 -4.14 10.21
CA ASP A 448 -19.38 -3.55 10.62
C ASP A 448 -19.45 -2.02 10.77
N TRP A 449 -18.72 -1.51 11.77
CA TRP A 449 -18.66 -0.09 12.12
C TRP A 449 -17.25 0.36 12.50
N VAL A 450 -16.99 1.65 12.33
CA VAL A 450 -15.78 2.30 12.83
C VAL A 450 -16.19 3.31 13.91
N LEU A 451 -15.63 3.18 15.10
CA LEU A 451 -15.77 4.16 16.17
C LEU A 451 -14.57 5.12 16.08
N VAL A 452 -14.84 6.40 15.94
CA VAL A 452 -13.81 7.46 15.98
C VAL A 452 -14.01 8.24 17.28
N LEU A 453 -12.92 8.39 18.03
CA LEU A 453 -12.87 9.09 19.30
C LEU A 453 -11.82 10.20 19.20
N ASP A 454 -12.27 11.44 19.28
CA ASP A 454 -11.41 12.61 19.16
C ASP A 454 -11.41 13.42 20.44
N LEU A 455 -10.24 13.84 20.93
CA LEU A 455 -10.12 14.76 22.05
C LEU A 455 -10.91 16.05 21.73
N ALA A 456 -11.91 16.40 22.52
CA ALA A 456 -12.84 17.50 22.21
C ALA A 456 -12.13 18.86 22.06
N SER A 457 -11.07 19.09 22.84
CA SER A 457 -10.26 20.32 22.79
C SER A 457 -9.46 20.47 21.48
N ALA A 458 -9.29 19.40 20.70
CA ALA A 458 -8.60 19.46 19.42
C ALA A 458 -9.45 20.11 18.32
N GLY A 459 -10.76 20.20 18.50
CA GLY A 459 -11.67 20.91 17.57
C GLY A 459 -11.74 20.28 16.18
N LEU A 460 -11.53 18.95 16.09
CA LEU A 460 -11.54 18.26 14.80
C LEU A 460 -12.95 18.21 14.19
N HIS A 461 -13.00 18.32 12.87
CA HIS A 461 -14.23 18.11 12.11
C HIS A 461 -14.71 16.65 12.19
N PRO A 462 -15.98 16.36 11.87
CA PRO A 462 -16.45 14.99 11.70
C PRO A 462 -15.52 14.16 10.82
N PRO A 463 -15.43 12.82 11.04
CA PRO A 463 -14.57 11.93 10.24
C PRO A 463 -14.77 12.10 8.73
N ALA A 464 -13.69 12.03 7.96
CA ALA A 464 -13.65 12.17 6.50
C ALA A 464 -14.17 13.51 5.92
N TYR A 465 -14.39 14.53 6.76
CA TYR A 465 -14.77 15.85 6.30
C TYR A 465 -13.59 16.54 5.59
N GLY A 466 -13.84 17.03 4.35
CA GLY A 466 -12.81 17.77 3.61
C GLY A 466 -11.67 16.88 3.07
N TRP A 467 -11.99 15.95 2.21
CA TRP A 467 -11.01 15.06 1.59
C TRP A 467 -9.95 15.85 0.83
N ILE A 468 -8.69 15.70 1.21
CA ILE A 468 -7.55 16.24 0.49
C ILE A 468 -6.79 15.06 -0.09
N ASN A 469 -6.67 15.01 -1.43
CA ASN A 469 -5.73 14.11 -2.06
C ASN A 469 -4.32 14.50 -1.59
N PRO A 470 -3.54 13.60 -0.97
CA PRO A 470 -2.22 13.92 -0.44
C PRO A 470 -1.21 14.40 -1.49
N LEU A 471 -1.50 14.22 -2.78
CA LEU A 471 -0.71 14.74 -3.89
C LEU A 471 -1.13 16.17 -4.33
N GLY A 472 -1.98 16.86 -3.56
CA GLY A 472 -2.29 18.27 -3.75
C GLY A 472 -3.56 18.58 -4.54
N HIS A 473 -4.36 17.57 -4.90
CA HIS A 473 -5.66 17.79 -5.52
C HIS A 473 -6.76 17.78 -4.45
N SER A 474 -7.52 18.88 -4.33
CA SER A 474 -8.68 18.98 -3.45
C SER A 474 -9.90 18.35 -4.11
N TRP A 475 -10.61 17.47 -3.42
CA TRP A 475 -11.88 16.93 -3.84
C TRP A 475 -12.99 17.58 -3.01
N ALA A 476 -13.93 18.25 -3.69
CA ALA A 476 -15.15 18.67 -3.02
C ALA A 476 -15.93 17.44 -2.55
N ALA A 477 -16.49 17.50 -1.33
CA ALA A 477 -17.30 16.44 -0.78
C ALA A 477 -18.37 16.02 -1.80
N VAL A 478 -18.23 14.82 -2.36
CA VAL A 478 -19.20 14.30 -3.31
C VAL A 478 -20.35 13.74 -2.48
N GLY A 479 -21.40 14.55 -2.32
CA GLY A 479 -22.69 14.06 -1.90
C GLY A 479 -23.12 12.95 -2.87
N SER A 480 -23.60 11.85 -2.33
CA SER A 480 -24.20 10.65 -2.97
C SER A 480 -24.12 10.66 -4.52
N LEU A 481 -23.07 10.06 -5.09
CA LEU A 481 -23.04 9.77 -6.51
C LEU A 481 -23.93 8.57 -6.80
N SER A 482 -25.16 8.83 -7.23
CA SER A 482 -25.97 7.84 -7.93
C SER A 482 -25.46 7.79 -9.39
N TRP A 483 -24.81 6.73 -9.78
CA TRP A 483 -24.40 6.48 -11.15
C TRP A 483 -25.61 5.98 -11.95
N ALA A 484 -26.28 6.89 -12.64
CA ALA A 484 -27.07 6.50 -13.82
C ALA A 484 -26.08 6.38 -14.98
N ALA A 485 -26.17 5.30 -15.75
CA ALA A 485 -25.45 5.13 -17.00
C ALA A 485 -25.82 6.23 -17.97
N GLY A 486 -25.03 7.30 -18.02
CA GLY A 486 -25.23 8.47 -18.84
C GLY A 486 -23.93 8.88 -19.53
N SER A 487 -23.99 9.00 -20.83
CA SER A 487 -22.93 9.40 -21.75
C SER A 487 -22.20 10.68 -21.31
N TRP A 488 -20.87 10.63 -21.28
CA TRP A 488 -20.00 11.78 -21.11
C TRP A 488 -19.98 12.66 -22.38
N SER A 489 -20.56 13.84 -22.28
CA SER A 489 -20.28 14.95 -23.20
C SER A 489 -20.03 16.20 -22.36
N GLY A 490 -18.79 16.60 -22.19
CA GLY A 490 -18.43 17.82 -21.50
C GLY A 490 -16.93 18.01 -21.42
N GLY A 491 -16.38 18.78 -22.36
CA GLY A 491 -14.99 19.20 -22.35
C GLY A 491 -14.75 20.17 -21.19
N HIS A 492 -13.74 19.90 -20.38
CA HIS A 492 -13.12 20.90 -19.52
C HIS A 492 -11.71 21.19 -20.00
N SER A 493 -11.52 22.43 -20.45
CA SER A 493 -10.20 23.01 -20.67
C SER A 493 -9.53 23.25 -19.32
N TRP A 494 -8.31 22.80 -19.20
CA TRP A 494 -7.43 23.03 -18.06
C TRP A 494 -6.55 24.27 -18.34
N ASN A 495 -6.57 25.21 -17.45
CA ASN A 495 -5.50 26.22 -17.30
C ASN A 495 -4.59 25.80 -16.13
#